data_7d008cbefac18f8348ddc128f13768d4
#
_entry.id   7d008cbefac18f8348ddc128f13768d4
#
_cell.length_a   1.000
_cell.length_b   1.000
_cell.length_c   1.000
_cell.angle_alpha   90.00
_cell.angle_beta   90.00
_cell.angle_gamma   90.00
#
_symmetry.space_group_name_H-M   'P 1'
#
loop_
_entity.id
_entity.type
_entity.pdbx_description
1 polymer ?
#
loop_
_entity_poly.entity_id
_entity_poly.type
_entity_poly.pdbx_seq_one_letter_code
_entity_poly.pdbx_strand_id
1 'polypeptide(L)'
;LMGIATAGVGLIPSAASIGIAAPLIVIGLRILQGLALGGEYGGAAIYVAEHAPPEKRGFYTSFIQASVVGGFVLSIAVVIACRALIPADDFAAWGWRIPFLLSIVLLFISLWMRLKLSESPVFQAMKAAGETSANPFKESLTYPGNPKRIFVALFGITGVLTTIWYTAFFSGLSFLRGPMRVDEGVVEWMLLIAGTLSMGFYIVVGKWSDRVGRKKPIIIGAIAALALLFPVFWGIGALANPGLQDSARAAPVTISGAECEYDPFAEVQASACGRALQDLTALGVPYAITEDTRTELAIGSATNGYEALPEDTRRAIIQSWLEANGYSFERQTPPLASIAGIIGLLLVLGLLSALTYGSVAALLSEMFPARIRYSSMSIP
;
A
#
# COMPACT_ATOMS: atom_id res chain seq x y z
N LEU A 1 10.47 6.96 -18.85
CA LEU A 1 11.28 6.13 -17.98
C LEU A 1 10.41 5.11 -17.22
N MET A 2 9.34 5.54 -16.54
CA MET A 2 8.44 4.66 -15.75
C MET A 2 7.87 3.50 -16.58
N GLY A 3 7.27 3.79 -17.76
CA GLY A 3 6.70 2.74 -18.62
C GLY A 3 7.72 1.73 -19.14
N ILE A 4 8.93 2.18 -19.49
CA ILE A 4 10.02 1.28 -19.89
C ILE A 4 10.47 0.40 -18.74
N ALA A 5 10.63 0.96 -17.53
CA ALA A 5 11.02 0.19 -16.36
C ALA A 5 9.92 -0.81 -15.95
N THR A 6 8.63 -0.45 -16.10
CA THR A 6 7.51 -1.35 -15.82
C THR A 6 7.44 -2.50 -16.83
N ALA A 7 7.56 -2.21 -18.13
CA ALA A 7 7.62 -3.25 -19.15
C ALA A 7 8.85 -4.16 -18.98
N GLY A 8 9.98 -3.57 -18.55
CA GLY A 8 11.20 -4.29 -18.23
C GLY A 8 11.01 -5.39 -17.19
N VAL A 9 10.18 -5.17 -16.16
CA VAL A 9 9.83 -6.21 -15.16
C VAL A 9 9.20 -7.43 -15.84
N GLY A 10 8.31 -7.21 -16.82
CA GLY A 10 7.68 -8.31 -17.56
C GLY A 10 8.64 -9.12 -18.45
N LEU A 11 9.82 -8.57 -18.76
CA LEU A 11 10.83 -9.21 -19.63
C LEU A 11 11.93 -9.93 -18.84
N ILE A 12 11.96 -9.86 -17.52
CA ILE A 12 13.01 -10.48 -16.70
C ILE A 12 12.91 -12.01 -16.79
N PRO A 13 14.03 -12.72 -17.08
CA PRO A 13 14.08 -14.16 -16.97
C PRO A 13 13.85 -14.62 -15.51
N SER A 14 13.41 -15.86 -15.35
CA SER A 14 13.15 -16.43 -14.00
C SER A 14 14.44 -16.55 -13.18
N ALA A 15 14.33 -16.55 -11.85
CA ALA A 15 15.45 -16.80 -10.97
C ALA A 15 16.09 -18.17 -11.18
N ALA A 16 15.34 -19.16 -11.68
CA ALA A 16 15.87 -20.46 -12.09
C ALA A 16 16.88 -20.34 -13.26
N SER A 17 16.74 -19.32 -14.14
CA SER A 17 17.61 -19.12 -15.30
C SER A 17 18.83 -18.24 -15.01
N ILE A 18 18.67 -17.17 -14.22
CA ILE A 18 19.71 -16.15 -13.99
C ILE A 18 20.07 -15.96 -12.52
N GLY A 19 19.58 -16.82 -11.62
CA GLY A 19 19.92 -16.81 -10.20
C GLY A 19 19.60 -15.49 -9.50
N ILE A 20 20.52 -15.02 -8.65
CA ILE A 20 20.42 -13.78 -7.87
C ILE A 20 20.30 -12.50 -8.72
N ALA A 21 20.68 -12.56 -10.00
CA ALA A 21 20.54 -11.42 -10.89
C ALA A 21 19.08 -11.02 -11.12
N ALA A 22 18.12 -11.97 -11.07
CA ALA A 22 16.71 -11.67 -11.25
C ALA A 22 16.17 -10.68 -10.20
N PRO A 23 16.27 -10.94 -8.87
CA PRO A 23 15.81 -9.99 -7.87
C PRO A 23 16.59 -8.66 -7.90
N LEU A 24 17.88 -8.66 -8.20
CA LEU A 24 18.66 -7.42 -8.31
C LEU A 24 18.19 -6.53 -9.47
N ILE A 25 17.86 -7.12 -10.62
CA ILE A 25 17.29 -6.38 -11.76
C ILE A 25 15.91 -5.82 -11.38
N VAL A 26 15.06 -6.61 -10.69
CA VAL A 26 13.75 -6.11 -10.21
C VAL A 26 13.93 -4.91 -9.29
N ILE A 27 14.84 -4.97 -8.33
CA ILE A 27 15.13 -3.86 -7.41
C ILE A 27 15.61 -2.64 -8.21
N GLY A 28 16.54 -2.80 -9.13
CA GLY A 28 17.02 -1.72 -9.98
C GLY A 28 15.90 -1.07 -10.80
N LEU A 29 15.01 -1.86 -11.40
CA LEU A 29 13.85 -1.33 -12.14
C LEU A 29 12.85 -0.63 -11.20
N ARG A 30 12.64 -1.11 -9.95
CA ARG A 30 11.81 -0.45 -8.95
C ARG A 30 12.38 0.90 -8.51
N ILE A 31 13.69 1.01 -8.36
CA ILE A 31 14.36 2.30 -8.10
C ILE A 31 14.11 3.28 -9.26
N LEU A 32 14.28 2.82 -10.52
CA LEU A 32 14.00 3.64 -11.68
C LEU A 32 12.53 4.08 -11.78
N GLN A 33 11.58 3.22 -11.43
CA GLN A 33 10.16 3.57 -11.34
C GLN A 33 9.92 4.66 -10.30
N GLY A 34 10.51 4.54 -9.10
CA GLY A 34 10.39 5.53 -8.04
C GLY A 34 10.92 6.90 -8.45
N LEU A 35 12.12 6.95 -9.05
CA LEU A 35 12.72 8.18 -9.56
C LEU A 35 11.86 8.85 -10.65
N ALA A 36 11.23 8.05 -11.52
CA ALA A 36 10.35 8.56 -12.56
C ALA A 36 9.05 9.14 -11.98
N LEU A 37 8.49 8.50 -10.94
CA LEU A 37 7.23 8.89 -10.30
C LEU A 37 7.32 10.29 -9.69
N GLY A 38 8.40 10.62 -9.00
CA GLY A 38 8.58 11.94 -8.36
C GLY A 38 8.44 13.10 -9.35
N GLY A 39 9.09 13.01 -10.51
CA GLY A 39 8.97 14.00 -11.57
C GLY A 39 7.59 14.02 -12.26
N GLU A 40 6.98 12.86 -12.44
CA GLU A 40 5.70 12.74 -13.16
C GLU A 40 4.53 13.26 -12.32
N TYR A 41 4.45 12.86 -11.05
CA TYR A 41 3.41 13.30 -10.13
C TYR A 41 3.47 14.82 -9.90
N GLY A 42 4.65 15.37 -9.60
CA GLY A 42 4.85 16.79 -9.39
C GLY A 42 4.42 17.62 -10.62
N GLY A 43 4.80 17.15 -11.82
CA GLY A 43 4.41 17.80 -13.08
C GLY A 43 2.90 17.82 -13.31
N ALA A 44 2.23 16.70 -13.13
CA ALA A 44 0.78 16.59 -13.30
C ALA A 44 0.03 17.47 -12.28
N ALA A 45 0.46 17.45 -11.00
CA ALA A 45 -0.17 18.22 -9.94
C ALA A 45 -0.03 19.73 -10.17
N ILE A 46 1.14 20.20 -10.57
CA ILE A 46 1.39 21.62 -10.89
C ILE A 46 0.58 22.04 -12.13
N TYR A 47 0.60 21.23 -13.18
CA TYR A 47 -0.14 21.52 -14.41
C TYR A 47 -1.62 21.74 -14.12
N VAL A 48 -2.27 20.84 -13.39
CA VAL A 48 -3.69 20.97 -13.02
C VAL A 48 -3.91 22.15 -12.07
N ALA A 49 -3.04 22.34 -11.05
CA ALA A 49 -3.19 23.41 -10.08
C ALA A 49 -3.03 24.82 -10.71
N GLU A 50 -2.20 24.96 -11.75
CA GLU A 50 -1.95 26.23 -12.43
C GLU A 50 -3.00 26.57 -13.50
N HIS A 51 -3.72 25.55 -14.02
CA HIS A 51 -4.86 25.76 -14.91
C HIS A 51 -6.20 25.86 -14.17
N ALA A 52 -6.26 25.43 -12.91
CA ALA A 52 -7.48 25.47 -12.11
C ALA A 52 -7.75 26.87 -11.52
N PRO A 53 -9.02 27.31 -11.43
CA PRO A 53 -9.37 28.50 -10.66
C PRO A 53 -8.88 28.35 -9.21
N PRO A 54 -8.31 29.43 -8.61
CA PRO A 54 -7.75 29.38 -7.25
C PRO A 54 -8.70 28.82 -6.19
N GLU A 55 -10.00 29.13 -6.30
CA GLU A 55 -11.06 28.73 -5.36
C GLU A 55 -11.44 27.22 -5.50
N LYS A 56 -11.03 26.57 -6.59
CA LYS A 56 -11.39 25.19 -6.92
C LYS A 56 -10.17 24.27 -7.15
N ARG A 57 -8.99 24.70 -6.75
CA ARG A 57 -7.76 23.91 -6.94
C ARG A 57 -7.83 22.55 -6.29
N GLY A 58 -8.39 22.46 -5.07
CA GLY A 58 -8.58 21.20 -4.37
C GLY A 58 -9.48 20.23 -5.14
N PHE A 59 -10.59 20.73 -5.69
CA PHE A 59 -11.47 19.91 -6.51
C PHE A 59 -10.76 19.39 -7.77
N TYR A 60 -10.12 20.24 -8.55
CA TYR A 60 -9.47 19.80 -9.79
C TYR A 60 -8.27 18.92 -9.56
N THR A 61 -7.42 19.20 -8.57
CA THR A 61 -6.25 18.37 -8.27
C THR A 61 -6.60 17.05 -7.63
N SER A 62 -7.78 16.91 -7.00
CA SER A 62 -8.24 15.64 -6.42
C SER A 62 -8.51 14.55 -7.46
N PHE A 63 -8.76 14.91 -8.72
CA PHE A 63 -8.86 13.92 -9.81
C PHE A 63 -7.54 13.20 -10.05
N ILE A 64 -6.40 13.84 -9.80
CA ILE A 64 -5.09 13.18 -9.86
C ILE A 64 -5.04 12.06 -8.82
N GLN A 65 -5.48 12.34 -7.59
CA GLN A 65 -5.50 11.34 -6.52
C GLN A 65 -6.50 10.22 -6.79
N ALA A 66 -7.69 10.56 -7.29
CA ALA A 66 -8.66 9.58 -7.74
C ALA A 66 -8.09 8.69 -8.85
N SER A 67 -7.29 9.24 -9.79
CA SER A 67 -6.66 8.47 -10.86
C SER A 67 -5.56 7.51 -10.35
N VAL A 68 -4.88 7.80 -9.23
CA VAL A 68 -3.93 6.88 -8.60
C VAL A 68 -4.66 5.61 -8.12
N VAL A 69 -5.81 5.78 -7.43
CA VAL A 69 -6.65 4.65 -7.04
C VAL A 69 -7.25 3.96 -8.27
N GLY A 70 -7.64 4.74 -9.29
CA GLY A 70 -8.10 4.22 -10.57
C GLY A 70 -7.06 3.33 -11.27
N GLY A 71 -5.78 3.71 -11.21
CA GLY A 71 -4.67 2.88 -11.70
C GLY A 71 -4.52 1.56 -10.94
N PHE A 72 -4.67 1.60 -9.62
CA PHE A 72 -4.68 0.40 -8.78
C PHE A 72 -5.87 -0.52 -9.14
N VAL A 73 -7.07 0.02 -9.24
CA VAL A 73 -8.28 -0.72 -9.66
C VAL A 73 -8.10 -1.32 -11.06
N LEU A 74 -7.59 -0.54 -12.01
CA LEU A 74 -7.31 -1.02 -13.37
C LEU A 74 -6.30 -2.16 -13.37
N SER A 75 -5.25 -2.09 -12.56
CA SER A 75 -4.26 -3.17 -12.44
C SER A 75 -4.88 -4.48 -11.94
N ILE A 76 -5.76 -4.40 -10.93
CA ILE A 76 -6.51 -5.56 -10.43
C ILE A 76 -7.43 -6.13 -11.53
N ALA A 77 -8.17 -5.27 -12.23
CA ALA A 77 -9.05 -5.68 -13.32
C ALA A 77 -8.28 -6.41 -14.44
N VAL A 78 -7.11 -5.92 -14.79
CA VAL A 78 -6.22 -6.59 -15.78
C VAL A 78 -5.76 -7.95 -15.27
N VAL A 79 -5.38 -8.08 -13.99
CA VAL A 79 -4.98 -9.37 -13.39
C VAL A 79 -6.14 -10.35 -13.39
N ILE A 80 -7.35 -9.91 -12.99
CA ILE A 80 -8.57 -10.74 -13.03
C ILE A 80 -8.84 -11.22 -14.46
N ALA A 81 -8.77 -10.33 -15.44
CA ALA A 81 -8.98 -10.68 -16.85
C ALA A 81 -7.93 -11.69 -17.35
N CYS A 82 -6.66 -11.50 -17.01
CA CYS A 82 -5.61 -12.47 -17.37
C CYS A 82 -5.84 -13.83 -16.74
N ARG A 83 -6.23 -13.90 -15.47
CA ARG A 83 -6.53 -15.16 -14.77
C ARG A 83 -7.78 -15.85 -15.32
N ALA A 84 -8.76 -15.10 -15.81
CA ALA A 84 -9.95 -15.65 -16.44
C ALA A 84 -9.69 -16.24 -17.84
N LEU A 85 -8.71 -15.69 -18.57
CA LEU A 85 -8.40 -16.06 -19.93
C LEU A 85 -7.26 -17.08 -20.07
N ILE A 86 -6.41 -17.22 -19.03
CA ILE A 86 -5.20 -18.05 -19.06
C ILE A 86 -5.32 -19.12 -17.96
N PRO A 87 -5.06 -20.41 -18.27
CA PRO A 87 -4.99 -21.47 -17.28
C PRO A 87 -4.03 -21.11 -16.12
N ALA A 88 -4.33 -21.59 -14.91
CA ALA A 88 -3.58 -21.21 -13.71
C ALA A 88 -2.08 -21.55 -13.81
N ASP A 89 -1.74 -22.72 -14.36
CA ASP A 89 -0.33 -23.14 -14.55
C ASP A 89 0.40 -22.25 -15.54
N ASP A 90 -0.24 -21.90 -16.66
CA ASP A 90 0.31 -20.99 -17.67
C ASP A 90 0.43 -19.56 -17.12
N PHE A 91 -0.55 -19.11 -16.32
CA PHE A 91 -0.47 -17.82 -15.67
C PHE A 91 0.72 -17.76 -14.70
N ALA A 92 0.93 -18.79 -13.90
CA ALA A 92 2.08 -18.87 -12.99
C ALA A 92 3.43 -18.95 -13.75
N ALA A 93 3.47 -19.66 -14.87
CA ALA A 93 4.69 -19.83 -15.66
C ALA A 93 5.11 -18.57 -16.42
N TRP A 94 4.18 -17.92 -17.12
CA TRP A 94 4.47 -16.78 -18.01
C TRP A 94 3.40 -15.70 -18.02
N GLY A 95 2.12 -16.03 -17.79
CA GLY A 95 0.99 -15.12 -17.97
C GLY A 95 1.03 -13.88 -17.08
N TRP A 96 1.67 -13.95 -15.92
CA TRP A 96 1.88 -12.81 -15.02
C TRP A 96 2.69 -11.66 -15.65
N ARG A 97 3.38 -11.91 -16.75
CA ARG A 97 4.14 -10.89 -17.50
C ARG A 97 3.24 -9.94 -18.31
N ILE A 98 2.06 -10.42 -18.71
CA ILE A 98 1.14 -9.66 -19.59
C ILE A 98 0.75 -8.30 -18.98
N PRO A 99 0.32 -8.20 -17.71
CA PRO A 99 0.01 -6.91 -17.09
C PRO A 99 1.16 -5.90 -17.18
N PHE A 100 2.41 -6.35 -17.03
CA PHE A 100 3.57 -5.48 -17.15
C PHE A 100 3.82 -5.04 -18.60
N LEU A 101 3.65 -5.93 -19.57
CA LEU A 101 3.83 -5.64 -20.99
C LEU A 101 2.75 -4.71 -21.55
N LEU A 102 1.52 -4.77 -21.02
CA LEU A 102 0.45 -3.82 -21.34
C LEU A 102 0.80 -2.37 -20.98
N SER A 103 1.74 -2.15 -20.06
CA SER A 103 2.24 -0.81 -19.75
C SER A 103 2.88 -0.11 -20.96
N ILE A 104 3.33 -0.85 -21.97
CA ILE A 104 3.86 -0.29 -23.23
C ILE A 104 2.77 0.50 -23.96
N VAL A 105 1.55 -0.02 -24.00
CA VAL A 105 0.40 0.67 -24.61
C VAL A 105 0.12 1.98 -23.86
N LEU A 106 0.10 1.92 -22.53
CA LEU A 106 -0.09 3.12 -21.70
C LEU A 106 1.04 4.13 -21.87
N LEU A 107 2.29 3.66 -22.07
CA LEU A 107 3.43 4.52 -22.38
C LEU A 107 3.23 5.29 -23.70
N PHE A 108 2.78 4.64 -24.75
CA PHE A 108 2.49 5.31 -26.04
C PHE A 108 1.37 6.34 -25.90
N ILE A 109 0.28 6.01 -25.18
CA ILE A 109 -0.81 6.95 -24.92
C ILE A 109 -0.31 8.16 -24.12
N SER A 110 0.46 7.92 -23.05
CA SER A 110 1.03 8.99 -22.21
C SER A 110 1.97 9.90 -23.02
N LEU A 111 2.83 9.32 -23.83
CA LEU A 111 3.75 10.08 -24.70
C LEU A 111 2.98 10.94 -25.71
N TRP A 112 1.98 10.35 -26.37
CA TRP A 112 1.14 11.07 -27.32
C TRP A 112 0.39 12.25 -26.68
N MET A 113 -0.15 12.07 -25.48
CA MET A 113 -0.80 13.16 -24.73
C MET A 113 0.21 14.26 -24.38
N ARG A 114 1.40 13.89 -23.87
CA ARG A 114 2.44 14.86 -23.49
C ARG A 114 2.93 15.71 -24.65
N LEU A 115 3.03 15.15 -25.84
CA LEU A 115 3.42 15.90 -27.04
C LEU A 115 2.39 16.94 -27.48
N LYS A 116 1.13 16.82 -26.99
CA LYS A 116 0.05 17.77 -27.29
C LYS A 116 -0.21 18.81 -26.20
N LEU A 117 0.34 18.61 -24.99
CA LEU A 117 0.17 19.55 -23.89
C LEU A 117 1.06 20.77 -24.08
N SER A 118 0.47 21.96 -23.89
CA SER A 118 1.21 23.23 -23.82
C SER A 118 1.78 23.46 -22.43
N GLU A 119 2.83 24.30 -22.35
CA GLU A 119 3.35 24.77 -21.05
C GLU A 119 2.29 25.53 -20.25
N SER A 120 2.39 25.47 -18.90
CA SER A 120 1.43 26.16 -18.04
C SER A 120 1.49 27.68 -18.19
N PRO A 121 0.37 28.40 -18.01
CA PRO A 121 0.34 29.85 -18.11
C PRO A 121 1.32 30.54 -17.16
N VAL A 122 1.49 30.01 -15.95
CA VAL A 122 2.42 30.53 -14.93
C VAL A 122 3.87 30.37 -15.40
N PHE A 123 4.23 29.21 -15.94
CA PHE A 123 5.57 28.98 -16.46
C PHE A 123 5.88 29.85 -17.68
N GLN A 124 4.92 30.02 -18.60
CA GLN A 124 5.06 30.90 -19.75
C GLN A 124 5.32 32.35 -19.33
N ALA A 125 4.56 32.86 -18.33
CA ALA A 125 4.75 34.19 -17.78
C ALA A 125 6.14 34.37 -17.14
N MET A 126 6.59 33.41 -16.33
CA MET A 126 7.93 33.42 -15.72
C MET A 126 9.04 33.42 -16.78
N LYS A 127 8.88 32.63 -17.84
CA LYS A 127 9.85 32.54 -18.95
C LYS A 127 9.93 33.87 -19.69
N ALA A 128 8.81 34.53 -19.95
CA ALA A 128 8.74 35.84 -20.56
C ALA A 128 9.36 36.91 -19.69
N ALA A 129 9.24 36.84 -18.36
CA ALA A 129 9.83 37.76 -17.40
C ALA A 129 11.33 37.46 -17.12
N GLY A 130 11.92 36.40 -17.63
CA GLY A 130 13.30 36.02 -17.35
C GLY A 130 13.54 35.48 -15.93
N GLU A 131 12.48 35.09 -15.21
CA GLU A 131 12.51 34.66 -13.80
C GLU A 131 12.73 33.15 -13.62
N THR A 132 13.07 32.44 -14.68
CA THR A 132 13.34 30.99 -14.60
C THR A 132 14.67 30.69 -13.91
N SER A 133 14.74 29.62 -13.14
CA SER A 133 15.98 29.18 -12.48
C SER A 133 16.94 28.50 -13.46
N ALA A 134 18.22 28.84 -13.39
CA ALA A 134 19.27 28.18 -14.16
C ALA A 134 19.58 26.77 -13.60
N ASN A 135 19.43 26.55 -12.28
CA ASN A 135 19.61 25.26 -11.64
C ASN A 135 18.51 25.05 -10.57
N PRO A 136 17.31 24.65 -11.00
CA PRO A 136 16.14 24.55 -10.12
C PRO A 136 16.34 23.58 -8.95
N PHE A 137 17.08 22.49 -9.14
CA PHE A 137 17.34 21.51 -8.08
C PHE A 137 18.21 22.11 -6.96
N LYS A 138 19.34 22.72 -7.32
CA LYS A 138 20.22 23.38 -6.36
C LYS A 138 19.50 24.53 -5.65
N GLU A 139 18.77 25.34 -6.40
CA GLU A 139 18.00 26.47 -5.86
C GLU A 139 16.91 25.98 -4.90
N SER A 140 16.22 24.86 -5.18
CA SER A 140 15.21 24.32 -4.28
C SER A 140 15.78 23.94 -2.90
N LEU A 141 17.04 23.50 -2.84
CA LEU A 141 17.71 23.15 -1.57
C LEU A 141 18.34 24.35 -0.86
N THR A 142 18.64 25.44 -1.57
CA THR A 142 19.32 26.62 -1.00
C THR A 142 18.40 27.82 -0.80
N TYR A 143 17.20 27.81 -1.37
CA TYR A 143 16.23 28.91 -1.23
C TYR A 143 15.81 29.08 0.24
N PRO A 144 15.82 30.32 0.79
CA PRO A 144 15.54 30.56 2.20
C PRO A 144 14.21 29.95 2.67
N GLY A 145 14.28 29.12 3.71
CA GLY A 145 13.14 28.42 4.31
C GLY A 145 12.58 27.24 3.50
N ASN A 146 13.04 26.99 2.27
CA ASN A 146 12.55 25.91 1.43
C ASN A 146 13.00 24.51 1.89
N PRO A 147 14.23 24.29 2.39
CA PRO A 147 14.61 22.99 2.97
C PRO A 147 13.70 22.53 4.10
N LYS A 148 13.26 23.46 4.98
CA LYS A 148 12.29 23.18 6.04
C LYS A 148 10.92 22.79 5.44
N ARG A 149 10.48 23.45 4.37
CA ARG A 149 9.23 23.10 3.68
C ARG A 149 9.32 21.71 3.05
N ILE A 150 10.44 21.37 2.40
CA ILE A 150 10.68 20.04 1.83
C ILE A 150 10.66 18.99 2.95
N PHE A 151 11.35 19.23 4.07
CA PHE A 151 11.34 18.32 5.22
C PHE A 151 9.93 18.08 5.77
N VAL A 152 9.15 19.14 5.97
CA VAL A 152 7.75 19.05 6.43
C VAL A 152 6.87 18.35 5.39
N ALA A 153 7.07 18.61 4.10
CA ALA A 153 6.34 17.90 3.04
C ALA A 153 6.65 16.42 3.04
N LEU A 154 7.92 16.04 3.12
CA LEU A 154 8.37 14.64 3.06
C LEU A 154 7.91 13.84 4.29
N PHE A 155 8.26 14.30 5.49
CA PHE A 155 8.01 13.53 6.72
C PHE A 155 6.66 13.83 7.38
N GLY A 156 6.22 15.09 7.37
CA GLY A 156 4.99 15.49 8.04
C GLY A 156 3.73 15.31 7.19
N ILE A 157 3.82 15.36 5.86
CA ILE A 157 2.68 15.23 4.97
C ILE A 157 2.76 13.90 4.22
N THR A 158 3.73 13.74 3.32
CA THR A 158 3.81 12.60 2.42
C THR A 158 4.03 11.29 3.19
N GLY A 159 4.87 11.28 4.22
CA GLY A 159 5.08 10.10 5.06
C GLY A 159 3.78 9.59 5.70
N VAL A 160 2.99 10.47 6.31
CA VAL A 160 1.72 10.11 6.97
C VAL A 160 0.70 9.58 5.96
N LEU A 161 0.46 10.31 4.88
CA LEU A 161 -0.55 9.92 3.89
C LEU A 161 -0.18 8.63 3.15
N THR A 162 1.11 8.45 2.82
CA THR A 162 1.59 7.23 2.17
C THR A 162 1.41 6.01 3.08
N THR A 163 1.75 6.14 4.37
CA THR A 163 1.53 5.07 5.35
C THR A 163 0.06 4.66 5.38
N ILE A 164 -0.87 5.62 5.48
CA ILE A 164 -2.31 5.33 5.52
C ILE A 164 -2.79 4.67 4.23
N TRP A 165 -2.34 5.14 3.07
CA TRP A 165 -2.72 4.59 1.78
C TRP A 165 -2.22 3.16 1.58
N TYR A 166 -0.94 2.89 1.87
CA TYR A 166 -0.38 1.54 1.78
C TYR A 166 -1.04 0.59 2.78
N THR A 167 -1.32 1.05 4.00
CA THR A 167 -2.05 0.26 4.99
C THR A 167 -3.46 -0.08 4.51
N ALA A 168 -4.18 0.88 3.95
CA ALA A 168 -5.54 0.66 3.45
C ALA A 168 -5.61 -0.39 2.33
N PHE A 169 -4.75 -0.27 1.32
CA PHE A 169 -4.87 -1.08 0.11
C PHE A 169 -3.92 -2.30 0.10
N PHE A 170 -2.63 -2.12 0.42
CA PHE A 170 -1.66 -3.22 0.34
C PHE A 170 -1.62 -4.07 1.60
N SER A 171 -1.64 -3.47 2.79
CA SER A 171 -1.70 -4.26 4.02
C SER A 171 -3.05 -4.95 4.16
N GLY A 172 -4.15 -4.31 3.72
CA GLY A 172 -5.47 -4.94 3.65
C GLY A 172 -5.48 -6.16 2.71
N LEU A 173 -4.88 -6.04 1.52
CA LEU A 173 -4.70 -7.14 0.58
C LEU A 173 -3.91 -8.30 1.20
N SER A 174 -2.75 -7.98 1.79
CA SER A 174 -1.86 -8.97 2.39
C SER A 174 -2.49 -9.65 3.59
N PHE A 175 -3.23 -8.90 4.42
CA PHE A 175 -3.94 -9.42 5.59
C PHE A 175 -5.05 -10.41 5.20
N LEU A 176 -5.86 -10.07 4.20
CA LEU A 176 -6.92 -10.95 3.72
C LEU A 176 -6.38 -12.24 3.09
N ARG A 177 -5.33 -12.13 2.26
CA ARG A 177 -4.73 -13.30 1.57
C ARG A 177 -3.86 -14.16 2.47
N GLY A 178 -3.09 -13.55 3.35
CA GLY A 178 -2.14 -14.21 4.25
C GLY A 178 -2.84 -14.75 5.51
N PRO A 179 -2.84 -13.99 6.62
CA PRO A 179 -3.37 -14.48 7.89
C PRO A 179 -4.81 -14.96 7.83
N MET A 180 -5.67 -14.26 7.07
CA MET A 180 -7.10 -14.59 6.99
C MET A 180 -7.43 -15.68 5.97
N ARG A 181 -6.50 -16.05 5.09
CA ARG A 181 -6.63 -17.13 4.08
C ARG A 181 -7.88 -17.04 3.21
N VAL A 182 -8.32 -15.83 2.91
CA VAL A 182 -9.42 -15.61 1.98
C VAL A 182 -8.96 -15.95 0.56
N ASP A 183 -9.84 -16.55 -0.23
CA ASP A 183 -9.60 -16.86 -1.64
C ASP A 183 -9.13 -15.63 -2.41
N GLU A 184 -8.10 -15.79 -3.24
CA GLU A 184 -7.45 -14.66 -3.93
C GLU A 184 -8.39 -13.93 -4.87
N GLY A 185 -9.23 -14.67 -5.59
CA GLY A 185 -10.19 -14.09 -6.51
C GLY A 185 -11.24 -13.26 -5.78
N VAL A 186 -11.71 -13.76 -4.62
CA VAL A 186 -12.67 -13.02 -3.79
C VAL A 186 -12.04 -11.72 -3.26
N VAL A 187 -10.79 -11.76 -2.80
CA VAL A 187 -10.07 -10.57 -2.33
C VAL A 187 -9.89 -9.55 -3.45
N GLU A 188 -9.54 -10.00 -4.66
CA GLU A 188 -9.41 -9.13 -5.83
C GLU A 188 -10.72 -8.39 -6.15
N TRP A 189 -11.86 -9.11 -6.15
CA TRP A 189 -13.16 -8.50 -6.35
C TRP A 189 -13.56 -7.51 -5.24
N MET A 190 -13.31 -7.86 -3.97
CA MET A 190 -13.57 -6.94 -2.86
C MET A 190 -12.78 -5.63 -2.99
N LEU A 191 -11.49 -5.72 -3.32
CA LEU A 191 -10.64 -4.55 -3.50
C LEU A 191 -10.99 -3.74 -4.75
N LEU A 192 -11.39 -4.40 -5.83
CA LEU A 192 -11.84 -3.73 -7.04
C LEU A 192 -13.10 -2.89 -6.76
N ILE A 193 -14.08 -3.46 -6.06
CA ILE A 193 -15.32 -2.75 -5.69
C ILE A 193 -15.01 -1.62 -4.72
N ALA A 194 -14.29 -1.90 -3.62
CA ALA A 194 -13.96 -0.91 -2.61
C ALA A 194 -13.10 0.22 -3.19
N GLY A 195 -12.09 -0.09 -4.01
CA GLY A 195 -11.25 0.89 -4.69
C GLY A 195 -12.05 1.78 -5.62
N THR A 196 -12.91 1.19 -6.47
CA THR A 196 -13.75 1.95 -7.40
C THR A 196 -14.66 2.94 -6.68
N LEU A 197 -15.33 2.51 -5.62
CA LEU A 197 -16.21 3.38 -4.83
C LEU A 197 -15.40 4.44 -4.06
N SER A 198 -14.22 4.10 -3.59
CA SER A 198 -13.32 5.04 -2.88
C SER A 198 -12.87 6.21 -3.73
N MET A 199 -12.78 6.08 -5.06
CA MET A 199 -12.38 7.18 -5.95
C MET A 199 -13.26 8.43 -5.75
N GLY A 200 -14.57 8.24 -5.50
CA GLY A 200 -15.49 9.33 -5.23
C GLY A 200 -15.14 10.13 -3.97
N PHE A 201 -14.61 9.48 -2.94
CA PHE A 201 -14.23 10.15 -1.69
C PHE A 201 -13.11 11.17 -1.89
N TYR A 202 -12.12 10.87 -2.75
CA TYR A 202 -11.03 11.80 -3.06
C TYR A 202 -11.55 13.11 -3.67
N ILE A 203 -12.52 13.02 -4.59
CA ILE A 203 -13.12 14.17 -5.24
C ILE A 203 -13.95 14.99 -4.24
N VAL A 204 -14.74 14.31 -3.41
CA VAL A 204 -15.54 14.96 -2.36
C VAL A 204 -14.66 15.69 -1.36
N VAL A 205 -13.59 15.03 -0.88
CA VAL A 205 -12.64 15.64 0.08
C VAL A 205 -11.86 16.78 -0.57
N GLY A 206 -11.42 16.65 -1.82
CA GLY A 206 -10.78 17.72 -2.57
C GLY A 206 -11.68 18.97 -2.66
N LYS A 207 -12.94 18.79 -3.03
CA LYS A 207 -13.94 19.87 -3.05
C LYS A 207 -14.21 20.46 -1.66
N TRP A 208 -14.26 19.60 -0.62
CA TRP A 208 -14.44 20.09 0.75
C TRP A 208 -13.24 20.91 1.22
N SER A 209 -12.02 20.52 0.83
CA SER A 209 -10.79 21.25 1.16
C SER A 209 -10.75 22.67 0.60
N ASP A 210 -11.44 22.95 -0.50
CA ASP A 210 -11.57 24.29 -1.06
C ASP A 210 -12.33 25.25 -0.12
N ARG A 211 -13.23 24.73 0.71
CA ARG A 211 -14.03 25.52 1.65
C ARG A 211 -13.40 25.66 3.04
N VAL A 212 -12.78 24.57 3.55
CA VAL A 212 -12.29 24.51 4.94
C VAL A 212 -10.78 24.73 5.06
N GLY A 213 -10.08 24.77 3.92
CA GLY A 213 -8.61 24.83 3.84
C GLY A 213 -7.98 23.43 3.73
N ARG A 214 -6.78 23.38 3.11
CA ARG A 214 -6.09 22.12 2.74
C ARG A 214 -5.67 21.26 3.92
N LYS A 215 -5.29 21.87 5.04
CA LYS A 215 -4.73 21.16 6.21
C LYS A 215 -5.77 20.42 7.03
N LYS A 216 -7.00 20.94 7.14
CA LYS A 216 -8.02 20.37 8.02
C LYS A 216 -8.40 18.94 7.65
N PRO A 217 -8.70 18.59 6.38
CA PRO A 217 -8.98 17.21 6.02
C PRO A 217 -7.84 16.25 6.37
N ILE A 218 -6.57 16.66 6.10
CA ILE A 218 -5.39 15.85 6.38
C ILE A 218 -5.25 15.56 7.87
N ILE A 219 -5.40 16.57 8.72
CA ILE A 219 -5.31 16.41 10.18
C ILE A 219 -6.43 15.50 10.70
N ILE A 220 -7.67 15.73 10.23
CA ILE A 220 -8.83 14.90 10.60
C ILE A 220 -8.59 13.46 10.16
N GLY A 221 -8.11 13.25 8.92
CA GLY A 221 -7.80 11.92 8.40
C GLY A 221 -6.71 11.21 9.20
N ALA A 222 -5.64 11.91 9.58
CA ALA A 222 -4.56 11.35 10.39
C ALA A 222 -5.04 10.95 11.79
N ILE A 223 -5.80 11.82 12.48
CA ILE A 223 -6.37 11.51 13.81
C ILE A 223 -7.36 10.35 13.71
N ALA A 224 -8.23 10.37 12.70
CA ALA A 224 -9.20 9.28 12.49
C ALA A 224 -8.49 7.96 12.16
N ALA A 225 -7.39 7.98 11.41
CA ALA A 225 -6.59 6.80 11.14
C ALA A 225 -5.99 6.20 12.42
N LEU A 226 -5.42 7.02 13.31
CA LEU A 226 -4.90 6.56 14.61
C LEU A 226 -5.99 5.86 15.45
N ALA A 227 -7.23 6.35 15.40
CA ALA A 227 -8.34 5.79 16.16
C ALA A 227 -8.96 4.54 15.51
N LEU A 228 -9.04 4.51 14.18
CA LEU A 228 -9.88 3.54 13.46
C LEU A 228 -9.09 2.40 12.80
N LEU A 229 -7.78 2.53 12.53
CA LEU A 229 -7.03 1.47 11.83
C LEU A 229 -7.14 0.12 12.56
N PHE A 230 -6.85 0.07 13.85
CA PHE A 230 -6.92 -1.17 14.63
C PHE A 230 -8.35 -1.75 14.70
N PRO A 231 -9.40 -0.98 15.07
CA PRO A 231 -10.77 -1.49 15.06
C PRO A 231 -11.23 -2.00 13.68
N VAL A 232 -10.84 -1.32 12.60
CA VAL A 232 -11.21 -1.73 11.24
C VAL A 232 -10.53 -3.03 10.86
N PHE A 233 -9.21 -3.19 11.09
CA PHE A 233 -8.52 -4.45 10.82
C PHE A 233 -9.02 -5.59 11.70
N TRP A 234 -9.33 -5.32 12.97
CA TRP A 234 -9.99 -6.31 13.84
C TRP A 234 -11.35 -6.75 13.28
N GLY A 235 -12.18 -5.80 12.86
CA GLY A 235 -13.47 -6.08 12.22
C GLY A 235 -13.34 -6.86 10.92
N ILE A 236 -12.35 -6.51 10.05
CA ILE A 236 -12.04 -7.29 8.84
C ILE A 236 -11.67 -8.73 9.21
N GLY A 237 -10.80 -8.93 10.20
CA GLY A 237 -10.40 -10.26 10.66
C GLY A 237 -11.58 -11.09 11.17
N ALA A 238 -12.48 -10.46 11.94
CA ALA A 238 -13.68 -11.10 12.46
C ALA A 238 -14.64 -11.59 11.36
N LEU A 239 -14.73 -10.85 10.26
CA LEU A 239 -15.61 -11.18 9.14
C LEU A 239 -14.95 -12.10 8.12
N ALA A 240 -13.62 -11.99 7.96
CA ALA A 240 -12.88 -12.69 6.91
C ALA A 240 -12.74 -14.19 7.18
N ASN A 241 -12.49 -14.57 8.44
CA ASN A 241 -12.32 -15.97 8.83
C ASN A 241 -13.03 -16.26 10.18
N PRO A 242 -14.35 -16.42 10.18
CA PRO A 242 -15.09 -16.78 11.38
C PRO A 242 -14.59 -18.11 12.00
N GLY A 243 -14.25 -19.10 11.18
CA GLY A 243 -13.76 -20.39 11.64
C GLY A 243 -12.47 -20.30 12.45
N LEU A 244 -11.55 -19.41 12.08
CA LEU A 244 -10.34 -19.15 12.86
C LEU A 244 -10.66 -18.60 14.24
N GLN A 245 -11.65 -17.71 14.35
CA GLN A 245 -12.07 -17.16 15.65
C GLN A 245 -12.76 -18.21 16.52
N ASP A 246 -13.59 -19.04 15.93
CA ASP A 246 -14.27 -20.15 16.65
C ASP A 246 -13.26 -21.16 17.14
N SER A 247 -12.27 -21.55 16.33
CA SER A 247 -11.15 -22.40 16.74
C SER A 247 -10.33 -21.77 17.88
N ALA A 248 -10.03 -20.46 17.79
CA ALA A 248 -9.28 -19.75 18.83
C ALA A 248 -10.05 -19.63 20.15
N ARG A 249 -11.39 -19.64 20.12
CA ARG A 249 -12.21 -19.67 21.32
C ARG A 249 -12.31 -21.08 21.91
N ALA A 250 -12.41 -22.10 21.07
CA ALA A 250 -12.51 -23.51 21.48
C ALA A 250 -11.19 -24.07 22.01
N ALA A 251 -10.08 -23.72 21.35
CA ALA A 251 -8.73 -24.15 21.70
C ALA A 251 -7.78 -22.93 21.68
N PRO A 252 -7.80 -22.08 22.71
CA PRO A 252 -6.96 -20.89 22.76
C PRO A 252 -5.47 -21.26 22.75
N VAL A 253 -4.68 -20.49 21.99
CA VAL A 253 -3.23 -20.66 21.91
C VAL A 253 -2.56 -19.73 22.94
N THR A 254 -1.74 -20.31 23.79
CA THR A 254 -0.94 -19.56 24.77
C THR A 254 0.52 -19.96 24.60
N ILE A 255 1.40 -18.96 24.54
CA ILE A 255 2.84 -19.18 24.58
C ILE A 255 3.37 -18.72 25.92
N SER A 256 4.13 -19.55 26.59
CA SER A 256 4.86 -19.21 27.81
C SER A 256 6.35 -19.22 27.55
N GLY A 257 7.11 -18.39 28.22
CA GLY A 257 8.56 -18.39 28.09
C GLY A 257 9.19 -17.15 28.70
N ALA A 258 10.54 -17.20 28.80
CA ALA A 258 11.35 -16.04 29.14
C ALA A 258 11.57 -15.15 27.89
N GLU A 259 11.64 -13.84 28.10
CA GLU A 259 11.91 -12.86 27.04
C GLU A 259 10.99 -13.02 25.82
N CYS A 260 9.68 -13.11 26.08
CA CYS A 260 8.63 -13.22 25.05
C CYS A 260 8.38 -11.87 24.36
N GLU A 261 9.37 -11.36 23.65
CA GLU A 261 9.26 -10.16 22.82
C GLU A 261 9.37 -10.56 21.34
N TYR A 262 8.50 -9.99 20.52
CA TYR A 262 8.52 -10.13 19.07
C TYR A 262 8.97 -8.81 18.43
N ASP A 263 10.16 -8.83 17.82
CA ASP A 263 10.65 -7.72 17.01
C ASP A 263 10.28 -7.95 15.54
N PRO A 264 9.32 -7.19 14.97
CA PRO A 264 8.90 -7.35 13.57
C PRO A 264 10.00 -6.95 12.56
N PHE A 265 11.07 -6.30 13.00
CA PHE A 265 12.19 -5.85 12.15
C PHE A 265 13.41 -6.77 12.24
N ALA A 266 13.45 -7.67 13.20
CA ALA A 266 14.54 -8.64 13.32
C ALA A 266 14.41 -9.77 12.31
N GLU A 267 15.48 -10.06 11.58
CA GLU A 267 15.54 -11.18 10.64
C GLU A 267 15.44 -12.52 11.40
N VAL A 268 16.08 -12.60 12.55
CA VAL A 268 16.01 -13.77 13.46
C VAL A 268 15.71 -13.27 14.87
N GLN A 269 14.71 -13.88 15.50
CA GLN A 269 14.35 -13.56 16.88
C GLN A 269 15.39 -14.09 17.88
N ALA A 270 15.76 -13.27 18.85
CA ALA A 270 16.82 -13.60 19.83
C ALA A 270 16.39 -14.74 20.76
N SER A 271 15.17 -14.71 21.30
CA SER A 271 14.67 -15.68 22.27
C SER A 271 13.91 -16.84 21.61
N ALA A 272 13.81 -17.97 22.29
CA ALA A 272 12.98 -19.09 21.87
C ALA A 272 11.49 -18.69 21.81
N CYS A 273 11.03 -17.94 22.82
CA CYS A 273 9.68 -17.40 22.83
C CYS A 273 9.44 -16.45 21.66
N GLY A 274 10.36 -15.51 21.35
CA GLY A 274 10.27 -14.64 20.19
C GLY A 274 10.14 -15.41 18.87
N ARG A 275 10.89 -16.50 18.69
CA ARG A 275 10.76 -17.39 17.51
C ARG A 275 9.40 -18.07 17.44
N ALA A 276 8.83 -18.50 18.58
CA ALA A 276 7.49 -19.06 18.63
C ALA A 276 6.42 -18.02 18.25
N LEU A 277 6.57 -16.79 18.73
CA LEU A 277 5.68 -15.68 18.34
C LEU A 277 5.79 -15.38 16.84
N GLN A 278 6.99 -15.46 16.26
CA GLN A 278 7.20 -15.31 14.81
C GLN A 278 6.50 -16.40 14.02
N ASP A 279 6.59 -17.66 14.44
CA ASP A 279 5.93 -18.78 13.78
C ASP A 279 4.40 -18.68 13.87
N LEU A 280 3.84 -18.36 15.04
CA LEU A 280 2.40 -18.15 15.22
C LEU A 280 1.87 -16.98 14.42
N THR A 281 2.63 -15.86 14.39
CA THR A 281 2.29 -14.68 13.59
C THR A 281 2.29 -15.01 12.10
N ALA A 282 3.29 -15.76 11.62
CA ALA A 282 3.36 -16.21 10.23
C ALA A 282 2.23 -17.17 9.86
N LEU A 283 1.77 -18.01 10.81
CA LEU A 283 0.60 -18.86 10.66
C LEU A 283 -0.73 -18.08 10.79
N GLY A 284 -0.69 -16.81 11.20
CA GLY A 284 -1.88 -15.97 11.36
C GLY A 284 -2.82 -16.44 12.48
N VAL A 285 -2.29 -17.09 13.50
CA VAL A 285 -3.06 -17.60 14.62
C VAL A 285 -2.98 -16.62 15.79
N PRO A 286 -4.13 -16.21 16.38
CA PRO A 286 -4.12 -15.37 17.57
C PRO A 286 -3.58 -16.15 18.78
N TYR A 287 -2.78 -15.48 19.61
CA TYR A 287 -2.16 -16.08 20.79
C TYR A 287 -2.17 -15.12 22.00
N ALA A 288 -2.07 -15.70 23.18
CA ALA A 288 -1.79 -14.97 24.42
C ALA A 288 -0.38 -15.32 24.92
N ILE A 289 0.25 -14.36 25.59
CA ILE A 289 1.60 -14.54 26.17
C ILE A 289 1.48 -14.65 27.69
N THR A 290 2.17 -15.62 28.27
CA THR A 290 2.35 -15.77 29.73
C THR A 290 3.84 -15.86 30.06
N GLU A 291 4.25 -15.27 31.17
CA GLU A 291 5.64 -15.34 31.64
C GLU A 291 5.91 -16.70 32.29
N ASP A 292 6.92 -17.40 31.84
CA ASP A 292 7.45 -18.64 32.41
C ASP A 292 8.96 -18.76 32.11
N THR A 293 9.61 -19.67 32.78
CA THR A 293 11.03 -19.96 32.57
C THR A 293 11.30 -20.87 31.37
N ARG A 294 10.30 -21.65 30.94
CA ARG A 294 10.38 -22.56 29.79
C ARG A 294 9.49 -22.10 28.66
N THR A 295 10.00 -22.22 27.42
CA THR A 295 9.20 -21.93 26.25
C THR A 295 8.30 -23.10 25.90
N GLU A 296 7.03 -22.95 26.23
CA GLU A 296 5.98 -23.96 25.97
C GLU A 296 4.84 -23.37 25.15
N LEU A 297 4.33 -24.15 24.22
CA LEU A 297 3.17 -23.81 23.41
C LEU A 297 1.97 -24.62 23.86
N ALA A 298 1.00 -23.98 24.48
CA ALA A 298 -0.27 -24.59 24.85
C ALA A 298 -1.34 -24.30 23.79
N ILE A 299 -2.07 -25.33 23.37
CA ILE A 299 -3.18 -25.24 22.43
C ILE A 299 -4.38 -25.93 23.07
N GLY A 300 -5.37 -25.18 23.52
CA GLY A 300 -6.44 -25.68 24.35
C GLY A 300 -5.91 -26.26 25.66
N SER A 301 -6.09 -27.57 25.88
CA SER A 301 -5.58 -28.29 27.07
C SER A 301 -4.24 -28.99 26.88
N ALA A 302 -3.72 -29.01 25.63
CA ALA A 302 -2.46 -29.68 25.31
C ALA A 302 -1.29 -28.70 25.40
N THR A 303 -0.25 -29.06 26.15
CA THR A 303 1.00 -28.29 26.25
C THR A 303 2.13 -29.04 25.56
N ASN A 304 2.88 -28.35 24.70
CA ASN A 304 3.93 -28.90 23.89
C ASN A 304 5.21 -28.10 24.08
N GLY A 305 6.35 -28.77 24.24
CA GLY A 305 7.66 -28.13 24.34
C GLY A 305 8.08 -27.56 22.98
N TYR A 306 8.31 -26.27 22.93
CA TYR A 306 8.70 -25.60 21.71
C TYR A 306 10.22 -25.74 21.40
N GLU A 307 11.06 -25.68 22.41
CA GLU A 307 12.52 -25.66 22.25
C GLU A 307 13.12 -26.92 21.61
N ALA A 308 12.43 -28.06 21.76
CA ALA A 308 12.87 -29.34 21.22
C ALA A 308 12.53 -29.53 19.72
N LEU A 309 11.84 -28.57 19.09
CA LEU A 309 11.42 -28.70 17.70
C LEU A 309 12.57 -28.35 16.73
N PRO A 310 12.84 -29.19 15.70
CA PRO A 310 13.79 -28.88 14.64
C PRO A 310 13.41 -27.63 13.89
N GLU A 311 14.40 -26.76 13.58
CA GLU A 311 14.14 -25.44 13.02
C GLU A 311 13.48 -25.48 11.64
N ASP A 312 13.91 -26.38 10.78
CA ASP A 312 13.42 -26.56 9.40
C ASP A 312 12.00 -27.12 9.30
N THR A 313 11.54 -27.89 10.29
CA THR A 313 10.20 -28.52 10.30
C THR A 313 9.26 -27.93 11.37
N ARG A 314 9.79 -27.04 12.23
CA ARG A 314 9.07 -26.50 13.40
C ARG A 314 7.70 -25.94 13.05
N ARG A 315 7.60 -25.09 12.04
CA ARG A 315 6.35 -24.46 11.63
C ARG A 315 5.33 -25.50 11.13
N ALA A 316 5.76 -26.52 10.40
CA ALA A 316 4.90 -27.60 9.94
C ALA A 316 4.36 -28.43 11.11
N ILE A 317 5.19 -28.68 12.14
CA ILE A 317 4.77 -29.39 13.34
C ILE A 317 3.75 -28.55 14.14
N ILE A 318 4.00 -27.26 14.35
CA ILE A 318 3.05 -26.36 15.00
C ILE A 318 1.73 -26.33 14.24
N GLN A 319 1.78 -26.25 12.92
CA GLN A 319 0.59 -26.29 12.08
C GLN A 319 -0.20 -27.59 12.29
N SER A 320 0.46 -28.74 12.31
CA SER A 320 -0.21 -30.03 12.56
C SER A 320 -0.86 -30.11 13.95
N TRP A 321 -0.24 -29.53 14.97
CA TRP A 321 -0.83 -29.46 16.32
C TRP A 321 -2.08 -28.55 16.34
N LEU A 322 -2.04 -27.44 15.61
CA LEU A 322 -3.18 -26.54 15.47
C LEU A 322 -4.32 -27.21 14.71
N GLU A 323 -4.02 -27.92 13.61
CA GLU A 323 -5.00 -28.69 12.82
C GLU A 323 -5.68 -29.77 13.67
N ALA A 324 -4.91 -30.50 14.50
CA ALA A 324 -5.45 -31.46 15.44
C ALA A 324 -6.39 -30.88 16.48
N ASN A 325 -6.29 -29.57 16.75
CA ASN A 325 -7.16 -28.81 17.66
C ASN A 325 -8.23 -27.99 16.92
N GLY A 326 -8.53 -28.32 15.66
CA GLY A 326 -9.64 -27.74 14.90
C GLY A 326 -9.34 -26.46 14.14
N TYR A 327 -8.06 -26.04 14.05
CA TYR A 327 -7.68 -24.91 13.19
C TYR A 327 -7.60 -25.37 11.73
N SER A 328 -8.19 -24.59 10.83
CA SER A 328 -8.09 -24.85 9.38
C SER A 328 -7.11 -23.87 8.73
N PHE A 329 -6.23 -24.40 7.88
CA PHE A 329 -5.27 -23.63 7.10
C PHE A 329 -5.63 -23.58 5.61
N GLU A 330 -6.79 -24.10 5.24
CA GLU A 330 -7.31 -24.03 3.89
C GLU A 330 -7.80 -22.60 3.55
N ARG A 331 -7.72 -22.26 2.28
CA ARG A 331 -8.32 -21.00 1.77
C ARG A 331 -9.83 -21.13 1.79
N GLN A 332 -10.50 -20.06 2.16
CA GLN A 332 -11.94 -20.04 2.31
C GLN A 332 -12.56 -18.82 1.62
N THR A 333 -13.82 -18.98 1.26
CA THR A 333 -14.68 -17.90 0.78
C THR A 333 -15.62 -17.50 1.90
N PRO A 334 -15.52 -16.27 2.45
CA PRO A 334 -16.44 -15.80 3.48
C PRO A 334 -17.89 -15.75 2.95
N PRO A 335 -18.89 -15.87 3.84
CA PRO A 335 -20.30 -15.67 3.47
C PRO A 335 -20.53 -14.30 2.82
N LEU A 336 -21.51 -14.17 1.94
CA LEU A 336 -21.81 -12.94 1.20
C LEU A 336 -22.02 -11.72 2.13
N ALA A 337 -22.68 -11.92 3.28
CA ALA A 337 -22.86 -10.87 4.28
C ALA A 337 -21.51 -10.38 4.86
N SER A 338 -20.58 -11.30 5.11
CA SER A 338 -19.21 -10.97 5.56
C SER A 338 -18.43 -10.23 4.47
N ILE A 339 -18.54 -10.66 3.20
CA ILE A 339 -17.92 -9.97 2.07
C ILE A 339 -18.43 -8.52 1.99
N ALA A 340 -19.74 -8.29 2.11
CA ALA A 340 -20.30 -6.95 2.12
C ALA A 340 -19.80 -6.11 3.30
N GLY A 341 -19.69 -6.71 4.49
CA GLY A 341 -19.13 -6.07 5.68
C GLY A 341 -17.66 -5.70 5.50
N ILE A 342 -16.84 -6.60 4.92
CA ILE A 342 -15.43 -6.34 4.62
C ILE A 342 -15.29 -5.20 3.62
N ILE A 343 -16.10 -5.19 2.54
CA ILE A 343 -16.12 -4.08 1.58
C ILE A 343 -16.45 -2.76 2.30
N GLY A 344 -17.43 -2.76 3.21
CA GLY A 344 -17.77 -1.59 4.03
C GLY A 344 -16.59 -1.08 4.87
N LEU A 345 -15.84 -1.99 5.51
CA LEU A 345 -14.64 -1.65 6.27
C LEU A 345 -13.48 -1.18 5.38
N LEU A 346 -13.30 -1.78 4.20
CA LEU A 346 -12.34 -1.30 3.20
C LEU A 346 -12.70 0.10 2.69
N LEU A 347 -13.98 0.43 2.58
CA LEU A 347 -14.44 1.79 2.24
C LEU A 347 -14.12 2.79 3.36
N VAL A 348 -14.18 2.39 4.63
CA VAL A 348 -13.71 3.24 5.74
C VAL A 348 -12.21 3.52 5.57
N LEU A 349 -11.38 2.51 5.28
CA LEU A 349 -9.95 2.71 4.99
C LEU A 349 -9.74 3.62 3.76
N GLY A 350 -10.53 3.44 2.71
CA GLY A 350 -10.53 4.30 1.53
C GLY A 350 -10.89 5.75 1.84
N LEU A 351 -11.84 5.99 2.76
CA LEU A 351 -12.19 7.32 3.23
C LEU A 351 -11.07 7.96 4.05
N LEU A 352 -10.43 7.21 4.96
CA LEU A 352 -9.26 7.69 5.72
C LEU A 352 -8.12 8.10 4.78
N SER A 353 -7.87 7.30 3.77
CA SER A 353 -6.91 7.61 2.72
C SER A 353 -7.33 8.86 1.93
N ALA A 354 -8.59 9.00 1.54
CA ALA A 354 -9.09 10.16 0.82
C ALA A 354 -9.00 11.46 1.64
N LEU A 355 -9.25 11.40 2.96
CA LEU A 355 -9.09 12.54 3.85
C LEU A 355 -7.65 13.07 3.87
N THR A 356 -6.67 12.19 3.83
CA THR A 356 -5.25 12.58 3.85
C THR A 356 -4.72 12.95 2.46
N TYR A 357 -5.12 12.22 1.42
CA TYR A 357 -4.61 12.41 0.06
C TYR A 357 -5.40 13.43 -0.79
N GLY A 358 -6.72 13.56 -0.58
CA GLY A 358 -7.59 14.30 -1.50
C GLY A 358 -7.22 15.77 -1.73
N SER A 359 -6.58 16.41 -0.74
CA SER A 359 -6.16 17.82 -0.83
C SER A 359 -4.65 18.04 -0.98
N VAL A 360 -3.85 16.94 -0.99
CA VAL A 360 -2.39 17.05 -0.90
C VAL A 360 -1.75 17.72 -2.12
N ALA A 361 -2.23 17.41 -3.33
CA ALA A 361 -1.67 18.01 -4.55
C ALA A 361 -1.86 19.54 -4.59
N ALA A 362 -3.03 20.03 -4.15
CA ALA A 362 -3.25 21.46 -3.97
C ALA A 362 -2.35 22.04 -2.88
N LEU A 363 -2.26 21.37 -1.71
CA LEU A 363 -1.42 21.83 -0.60
C LEU A 363 0.04 21.96 -1.02
N LEU A 364 0.61 20.95 -1.65
CA LEU A 364 2.01 20.98 -2.07
C LEU A 364 2.27 22.03 -3.15
N SER A 365 1.36 22.20 -4.12
CA SER A 365 1.48 23.22 -5.15
C SER A 365 1.41 24.65 -4.59
N GLU A 366 0.66 24.86 -3.50
CA GLU A 366 0.51 26.16 -2.81
C GLU A 366 1.67 26.43 -1.81
N MET A 367 2.38 25.37 -1.37
CA MET A 367 3.45 25.47 -0.36
C MET A 367 4.78 25.99 -0.93
N PHE A 368 5.06 25.72 -2.21
CA PHE A 368 6.33 26.05 -2.84
C PHE A 368 6.24 27.26 -3.78
N PRO A 369 7.26 28.15 -3.77
CA PRO A 369 7.35 29.26 -4.73
C PRO A 369 7.34 28.77 -6.19
N ALA A 370 6.66 29.49 -7.08
CA ALA A 370 6.47 29.07 -8.47
C ALA A 370 7.80 28.74 -9.20
N ARG A 371 8.85 29.56 -8.99
CA ARG A 371 10.18 29.42 -9.61
C ARG A 371 10.87 28.08 -9.34
N ILE A 372 10.68 27.49 -8.15
CA ILE A 372 11.33 26.25 -7.72
C ILE A 372 10.30 25.14 -7.38
N ARG A 373 9.02 25.41 -7.63
CA ARG A 373 7.90 24.53 -7.25
C ARG A 373 8.06 23.13 -7.78
N TYR A 374 8.38 22.99 -9.09
CA TYR A 374 8.53 21.69 -9.73
C TYR A 374 9.60 20.85 -9.03
N SER A 375 10.81 21.37 -8.89
CA SER A 375 11.91 20.64 -8.25
C SER A 375 11.65 20.36 -6.78
N SER A 376 11.07 21.33 -6.04
CA SER A 376 10.77 21.17 -4.61
C SER A 376 9.66 20.17 -4.35
N MET A 377 8.66 20.07 -5.23
CA MET A 377 7.52 19.16 -5.09
C MET A 377 7.83 17.74 -5.56
N SER A 378 8.85 17.57 -6.40
CA SER A 378 9.30 16.27 -6.89
C SER A 378 10.17 15.49 -5.89
N ILE A 379 10.65 16.15 -4.80
CA ILE A 379 11.48 15.51 -3.78
C ILE A 379 10.64 14.72 -2.77
N PRO A 380 9.56 15.25 -2.18
CA PRO A 380 8.72 14.51 -1.25
C PRO A 380 7.89 13.46 -1.92
#